data_59a1413ac0b44dc8eb2be80413428fe9
#
_entry.id   59a1413ac0b44dc8eb2be80413428fe9
#
_cell.length_a   1.000
_cell.length_b   1.000
_cell.length_c   1.000
_cell.angle_alpha   90.00
_cell.angle_beta   90.00
_cell.angle_gamma   90.00
#
_symmetry.space_group_name_H-M   'P 1'
#
loop_
_entity.id
_entity.type
_entity.pdbx_description
1 polymer ?
#
loop_
_entity_poly.entity_id
_entity_poly.type
_entity_poly.pdbx_seq_one_letter_code
_entity_poly.pdbx_strand_id
1 'polypeptide(L)'
;VVRGLRADLVDAPPAFEHDFALMMADGLAMREDAMVASLGPSLGATPLLGGSAGDALDFKATAVLWQGVFRSDAAVIAMIRTRLRVKVFRFDNFIPTERRMVVTDADPEHRIVHEINAEPAAREYARMVGIDPDQLSPLTFAAHPVVVRVGGQHHVRSIQRIEETGDLRFFSAIDEGLVLTVAEARDLAEHLEEALCALEVDGVPDTVIGFDCVLRRVEVEQSQAMGKVSAILRRHGVVGFNTYGEQHEMLHVNQTFTGVALYPPAPVGTEDGA
;
A
#
# COMPACT_ATOMS: atom_id res chain seq x y z
N VAL A 1 14.29 18.22 -3.70
CA VAL A 1 14.44 17.31 -2.54
C VAL A 1 15.27 16.11 -2.94
N VAL A 2 14.83 15.20 -3.80
CA VAL A 2 15.53 13.93 -4.15
C VAL A 2 16.94 14.14 -4.68
N ARG A 3 17.18 15.19 -5.51
CA ARG A 3 18.54 15.51 -6.01
C ARG A 3 19.51 15.85 -4.87
N GLY A 4 19.06 16.57 -3.85
CA GLY A 4 19.87 16.87 -2.67
C GLY A 4 20.17 15.61 -1.88
N LEU A 5 19.16 14.79 -1.60
CA LEU A 5 19.35 13.53 -0.88
C LEU A 5 20.30 12.56 -1.61
N ARG A 6 20.27 12.51 -2.94
CA ARG A 6 21.22 11.71 -3.73
C ARG A 6 22.65 12.23 -3.65
N ALA A 7 22.84 13.54 -3.61
CA ALA A 7 24.16 14.13 -3.47
C ALA A 7 24.83 13.70 -2.17
N ASP A 8 24.05 13.58 -1.09
CA ASP A 8 24.55 13.13 0.23
C ASP A 8 24.96 11.64 0.26
N LEU A 9 24.54 10.84 -0.74
CA LEU A 9 24.90 9.42 -0.86
C LEU A 9 26.19 9.17 -1.66
N VAL A 10 26.77 10.19 -2.28
CA VAL A 10 27.92 10.04 -3.21
C VAL A 10 29.16 9.49 -2.49
N ASP A 11 29.34 9.81 -1.22
CA ASP A 11 30.52 9.41 -0.42
C ASP A 11 30.36 8.03 0.26
N ALA A 12 29.34 7.25 -0.11
CA ALA A 12 29.17 5.91 0.45
C ALA A 12 30.30 4.97 -0.01
N PRO A 13 30.75 4.06 0.86
CA PRO A 13 31.77 3.08 0.50
C PRO A 13 31.38 2.24 -0.72
N PRO A 14 32.33 1.81 -1.59
CA PRO A 14 32.01 1.07 -2.82
C PRO A 14 31.20 -0.22 -2.63
N ALA A 15 31.23 -0.82 -1.43
CA ALA A 15 30.45 -2.01 -1.11
C ALA A 15 28.94 -1.74 -0.90
N PHE A 16 28.51 -0.47 -0.90
CA PHE A 16 27.11 -0.10 -0.74
C PHE A 16 26.49 0.11 -2.12
N GLU A 17 25.97 -0.97 -2.71
CA GLU A 17 25.55 -1.02 -4.11
C GLU A 17 24.01 -0.95 -4.30
N HIS A 18 23.24 -1.13 -3.22
CA HIS A 18 21.79 -1.20 -3.30
C HIS A 18 21.13 0.03 -2.68
N ASP A 19 20.28 0.69 -3.45
CA ASP A 19 19.55 1.88 -3.04
C ASP A 19 18.04 1.61 -3.01
N PHE A 20 17.36 2.21 -2.03
CA PHE A 20 15.90 2.36 -2.03
C PHE A 20 15.49 3.64 -1.33
N ALA A 21 14.27 4.11 -1.60
CA ALA A 21 13.67 5.26 -0.96
C ALA A 21 12.50 4.81 -0.07
N LEU A 22 12.50 5.30 1.17
CA LEU A 22 11.41 5.10 2.12
C LEU A 22 10.63 6.40 2.27
N MET A 23 9.30 6.34 2.09
CA MET A 23 8.40 7.45 2.30
C MET A 23 7.43 7.17 3.43
N MET A 24 7.33 8.11 4.37
CA MET A 24 6.31 8.14 5.40
C MET A 24 5.47 9.39 5.20
N ALA A 25 4.17 9.24 4.97
CA ALA A 25 3.26 10.35 4.75
C ALA A 25 2.22 10.49 5.86
N ASP A 26 1.69 11.69 6.03
CA ASP A 26 0.46 11.91 6.81
C ASP A 26 -0.72 11.32 6.01
N GLY A 27 -1.39 10.29 6.57
CA GLY A 27 -2.44 9.55 5.87
C GLY A 27 -3.78 10.29 5.73
N LEU A 28 -3.93 11.46 6.38
CA LEU A 28 -5.11 12.32 6.22
C LEU A 28 -4.86 13.53 5.32
N ALA A 29 -3.63 13.72 4.82
CA ALA A 29 -3.29 14.81 3.92
C ALA A 29 -3.88 14.64 2.51
N MET A 30 -4.30 13.43 2.12
CA MET A 30 -4.89 13.08 0.81
C MET A 30 -4.05 13.51 -0.41
N ARG A 31 -2.73 13.52 -0.27
CA ARG A 31 -1.78 14.00 -1.30
C ARG A 31 -0.80 12.94 -1.78
N GLU A 32 -0.94 11.70 -1.32
CA GLU A 32 0.02 10.62 -1.54
C GLU A 32 0.21 10.34 -3.03
N ASP A 33 -0.89 10.24 -3.80
CA ASP A 33 -0.83 10.00 -5.26
C ASP A 33 -0.03 11.10 -5.99
N ALA A 34 -0.32 12.37 -5.67
CA ALA A 34 0.38 13.52 -6.26
C ALA A 34 1.87 13.55 -5.86
N MET A 35 2.17 13.20 -4.60
CA MET A 35 3.55 13.16 -4.10
C MET A 35 4.34 12.05 -4.80
N VAL A 36 3.82 10.83 -4.84
CA VAL A 36 4.48 9.69 -5.50
C VAL A 36 4.71 10.00 -6.98
N ALA A 37 3.71 10.54 -7.69
CA ALA A 37 3.83 10.93 -9.09
C ALA A 37 4.93 12.01 -9.29
N SER A 38 5.07 12.97 -8.37
CA SER A 38 6.08 14.02 -8.45
C SER A 38 7.50 13.53 -8.15
N LEU A 39 7.64 12.51 -7.31
CA LEU A 39 8.92 11.93 -6.90
C LEU A 39 9.50 10.99 -7.97
N GLY A 40 8.66 10.24 -8.66
CA GLY A 40 9.05 9.18 -9.56
C GLY A 40 10.10 9.58 -10.59
N PRO A 41 9.93 10.68 -11.36
CA PRO A 41 10.94 11.13 -12.33
C PRO A 41 12.31 11.43 -11.71
N SER A 42 12.33 11.82 -10.42
CA SER A 42 13.58 12.13 -9.70
C SER A 42 14.23 10.90 -9.09
N LEU A 43 13.46 9.87 -8.77
CA LEU A 43 13.95 8.60 -8.23
C LEU A 43 14.56 7.70 -9.31
N GLY A 44 14.12 7.83 -10.57
CA GLY A 44 14.63 6.99 -11.65
C GLY A 44 14.46 5.50 -11.35
N ALA A 45 15.54 4.74 -11.32
CA ALA A 45 15.54 3.31 -11.01
C ALA A 45 15.53 2.97 -9.50
N THR A 46 15.63 3.97 -8.61
CA THR A 46 15.58 3.72 -7.17
C THR A 46 14.15 3.37 -6.75
N PRO A 47 13.87 2.16 -6.25
CA PRO A 47 12.53 1.78 -5.85
C PRO A 47 12.06 2.61 -4.65
N LEU A 48 10.78 3.02 -4.69
CA LEU A 48 10.09 3.70 -3.59
C LEU A 48 9.16 2.72 -2.89
N LEU A 49 9.19 2.74 -1.58
CA LEU A 49 8.23 2.04 -0.74
C LEU A 49 7.89 2.92 0.46
N GLY A 50 6.84 2.56 1.18
CA GLY A 50 6.47 3.26 2.40
C GLY A 50 5.01 3.10 2.77
N GLY A 51 4.56 3.94 3.69
CA GLY A 51 3.19 3.92 4.17
C GLY A 51 2.72 5.27 4.70
N SER A 52 1.40 5.44 4.69
CA SER A 52 0.75 6.61 5.26
C SER A 52 0.38 6.35 6.72
N ALA A 53 0.75 7.25 7.60
CA ALA A 53 0.44 7.17 9.03
C ALA A 53 -1.08 7.12 9.26
N GLY A 54 -1.52 6.28 10.17
CA GLY A 54 -2.92 6.11 10.54
C GLY A 54 -3.12 6.22 12.06
N ASP A 55 -4.36 6.49 12.48
CA ASP A 55 -4.83 6.50 13.87
C ASP A 55 -5.89 5.41 14.10
N ALA A 56 -5.63 4.21 13.61
CA ALA A 56 -6.54 3.07 13.54
C ALA A 56 -7.76 3.34 12.63
N LEU A 57 -8.98 3.34 13.15
CA LEU A 57 -10.20 3.63 12.38
C LEU A 57 -10.87 4.95 12.81
N ASP A 58 -10.15 5.80 13.52
CA ASP A 58 -10.69 7.08 14.01
C ASP A 58 -10.71 8.16 12.92
N PHE A 59 -9.74 8.17 12.02
CA PHE A 59 -9.59 9.13 10.93
C PHE A 59 -9.65 10.60 11.37
N LYS A 60 -9.03 10.91 12.53
CA LYS A 60 -9.09 12.24 13.15
C LYS A 60 -7.80 13.03 13.08
N ALA A 61 -6.67 12.36 13.36
CA ALA A 61 -5.38 13.04 13.44
C ALA A 61 -4.22 12.09 13.15
N THR A 62 -3.43 12.39 12.13
CA THR A 62 -2.22 11.68 11.81
C THR A 62 -1.04 12.64 11.69
N ALA A 63 0.17 12.13 11.85
CA ALA A 63 1.39 12.93 11.74
C ALA A 63 2.60 12.06 11.42
N VAL A 64 3.62 12.67 10.86
CA VAL A 64 4.95 12.09 10.68
C VAL A 64 5.98 12.79 11.56
N LEU A 65 6.97 12.04 12.04
CA LEU A 65 8.04 12.57 12.88
C LEU A 65 9.22 13.02 12.02
N TRP A 66 9.61 14.29 12.15
CA TRP A 66 10.81 14.84 11.55
C TRP A 66 11.60 15.70 12.54
N GLN A 67 12.88 15.37 12.74
CA GLN A 67 13.78 16.08 13.67
C GLN A 67 13.19 16.28 15.09
N GLY A 68 12.53 15.25 15.62
CA GLY A 68 11.93 15.29 16.96
C GLY A 68 10.59 16.03 17.06
N VAL A 69 10.01 16.49 15.95
CA VAL A 69 8.73 17.20 15.91
C VAL A 69 7.72 16.44 15.05
N PHE A 70 6.53 16.19 15.60
CA PHE A 70 5.40 15.65 14.82
C PHE A 70 4.80 16.74 13.94
N ARG A 71 4.53 16.39 12.67
CA ARG A 71 3.99 17.28 11.65
C ARG A 71 2.84 16.62 10.92
N SER A 72 1.72 17.32 10.83
CA SER A 72 0.62 16.98 9.92
C SER A 72 0.84 17.64 8.55
N ASP A 73 0.05 17.25 7.54
CA ASP A 73 0.20 17.71 6.15
C ASP A 73 1.64 17.57 5.63
N ALA A 74 2.34 16.54 6.03
CA ALA A 74 3.75 16.37 5.76
C ALA A 74 4.09 14.94 5.30
N ALA A 75 5.22 14.82 4.62
CA ALA A 75 5.86 13.54 4.39
C ALA A 75 7.36 13.62 4.65
N VAL A 76 7.92 12.51 5.06
CA VAL A 76 9.35 12.31 5.23
C VAL A 76 9.82 11.31 4.20
N ILE A 77 10.92 11.62 3.52
CA ILE A 77 11.56 10.74 2.55
C ILE A 77 12.98 10.48 3.03
N ALA A 78 13.35 9.21 3.14
CA ALA A 78 14.70 8.77 3.41
C ALA A 78 15.24 8.02 2.20
N MET A 79 16.43 8.43 1.73
CA MET A 79 17.20 7.65 0.76
C MET A 79 18.15 6.75 1.53
N ILE A 80 18.07 5.46 1.27
CA ILE A 80 18.87 4.44 1.96
C ILE A 80 19.80 3.79 0.95
N ARG A 81 21.07 3.73 1.28
CA ARG A 81 22.08 2.96 0.56
C ARG A 81 22.66 1.88 1.46
N THR A 82 22.72 0.66 0.97
CA THR A 82 23.08 -0.50 1.81
C THR A 82 23.93 -1.51 1.03
N ARG A 83 24.66 -2.36 1.77
CA ARG A 83 25.38 -3.55 1.26
C ARG A 83 24.45 -4.75 1.13
N LEU A 84 23.30 -4.74 1.81
CA LEU A 84 22.34 -5.81 1.76
C LEU A 84 21.66 -5.80 0.41
N ARG A 85 21.45 -6.97 -0.18
CA ARG A 85 20.60 -7.07 -1.39
C ARG A 85 19.19 -6.68 -1.02
N VAL A 86 18.54 -5.90 -1.88
CA VAL A 86 17.23 -5.30 -1.63
C VAL A 86 16.21 -5.87 -2.59
N LYS A 87 15.07 -6.33 -2.08
CA LYS A 87 13.90 -6.70 -2.89
C LYS A 87 12.67 -5.99 -2.33
N VAL A 88 12.18 -4.98 -3.05
CA VAL A 88 10.92 -4.33 -2.75
C VAL A 88 9.79 -5.22 -3.24
N PHE A 89 8.72 -5.34 -2.45
CA PHE A 89 7.59 -6.20 -2.76
C PHE A 89 6.26 -5.53 -2.48
N ARG A 90 5.22 -6.05 -3.15
CA ARG A 90 3.81 -5.73 -2.90
C ARG A 90 3.00 -7.01 -3.05
N PHE A 91 2.18 -7.30 -2.04
CA PHE A 91 1.24 -8.40 -2.05
C PHE A 91 -0.18 -7.87 -1.87
N ASP A 92 -1.12 -8.39 -2.63
CA ASP A 92 -2.56 -8.22 -2.43
C ASP A 92 -3.22 -9.60 -2.55
N ASN A 93 -4.33 -9.81 -1.84
CA ASN A 93 -5.03 -11.09 -1.78
C ASN A 93 -6.35 -11.07 -2.55
N PHE A 94 -6.45 -10.28 -3.63
CA PHE A 94 -7.68 -10.11 -4.36
C PHE A 94 -7.64 -10.67 -5.78
N ILE A 95 -8.80 -11.22 -6.21
CA ILE A 95 -9.02 -11.68 -7.57
C ILE A 95 -10.12 -10.82 -8.18
N PRO A 96 -9.84 -10.08 -9.28
CA PRO A 96 -10.86 -9.33 -9.98
C PRO A 96 -11.95 -10.25 -10.54
N THR A 97 -13.20 -9.84 -10.40
CA THR A 97 -14.36 -10.52 -10.99
C THR A 97 -14.71 -9.94 -12.36
N GLU A 98 -15.80 -10.44 -12.98
CA GLU A 98 -16.35 -9.85 -14.21
C GLU A 98 -17.28 -8.64 -13.94
N ARG A 99 -17.57 -8.32 -12.68
CA ARG A 99 -18.49 -7.24 -12.29
C ARG A 99 -17.79 -5.90 -12.37
N ARG A 100 -18.14 -5.12 -13.40
CA ARG A 100 -17.55 -3.80 -13.68
C ARG A 100 -18.58 -2.71 -13.51
N MET A 101 -18.11 -1.54 -13.08
CA MET A 101 -18.91 -0.33 -12.92
C MET A 101 -18.05 0.88 -13.31
N VAL A 102 -18.69 1.96 -13.72
CA VAL A 102 -18.03 3.18 -14.16
C VAL A 102 -18.38 4.31 -13.20
N VAL A 103 -17.39 5.06 -12.75
CA VAL A 103 -17.59 6.31 -12.00
C VAL A 103 -18.15 7.34 -12.99
N THR A 104 -19.36 7.83 -12.74
CA THR A 104 -20.05 8.78 -13.63
C THR A 104 -20.12 10.20 -13.09
N ASP A 105 -19.95 10.37 -11.78
CA ASP A 105 -19.80 11.67 -11.12
C ASP A 105 -18.88 11.54 -9.90
N ALA A 106 -17.92 12.44 -9.76
CA ALA A 106 -16.95 12.43 -8.67
C ALA A 106 -16.40 13.82 -8.33
N ASP A 107 -15.93 13.97 -7.08
CA ASP A 107 -15.06 15.04 -6.61
C ASP A 107 -13.66 14.49 -6.36
N PRO A 108 -12.74 14.58 -7.34
CA PRO A 108 -11.38 14.03 -7.20
C PRO A 108 -10.56 14.70 -6.11
N GLU A 109 -10.80 15.99 -5.82
CA GLU A 109 -10.05 16.74 -4.79
C GLU A 109 -10.31 16.16 -3.40
N HIS A 110 -11.56 15.77 -3.12
CA HIS A 110 -11.97 15.17 -1.86
C HIS A 110 -12.06 13.65 -1.89
N ARG A 111 -11.73 13.02 -3.03
CA ARG A 111 -11.80 11.57 -3.25
C ARG A 111 -13.21 11.00 -3.02
N ILE A 112 -14.24 11.73 -3.43
CA ILE A 112 -15.65 11.36 -3.28
C ILE A 112 -16.22 10.95 -4.63
N VAL A 113 -17.00 9.86 -4.64
CA VAL A 113 -17.77 9.39 -5.77
C VAL A 113 -19.25 9.61 -5.44
N HIS A 114 -19.93 10.40 -6.25
CA HIS A 114 -21.35 10.70 -6.13
C HIS A 114 -22.19 9.68 -6.88
N GLU A 115 -21.76 9.30 -8.10
CA GLU A 115 -22.50 8.36 -8.96
C GLU A 115 -21.58 7.28 -9.55
N ILE A 116 -22.14 6.07 -9.62
CA ILE A 116 -21.59 4.92 -10.33
C ILE A 116 -22.66 4.42 -11.27
N ASN A 117 -22.33 4.23 -12.56
CA ASN A 117 -23.28 3.82 -13.59
C ASN A 117 -24.54 4.74 -13.68
N ALA A 118 -24.38 6.04 -13.40
CA ALA A 118 -25.44 7.04 -13.33
C ALA A 118 -26.50 6.77 -12.23
N GLU A 119 -26.12 6.05 -11.19
CA GLU A 119 -26.93 5.78 -10.00
C GLU A 119 -26.17 6.23 -8.73
N PRO A 120 -26.84 6.55 -7.61
CA PRO A 120 -26.17 6.93 -6.36
C PRO A 120 -25.11 5.90 -5.94
N ALA A 121 -23.89 6.37 -5.67
CA ALA A 121 -22.69 5.53 -5.58
C ALA A 121 -22.81 4.37 -4.57
N ALA A 122 -23.25 4.65 -3.33
CA ALA A 122 -23.37 3.60 -2.32
C ALA A 122 -24.43 2.55 -2.69
N ARG A 123 -25.54 2.98 -3.30
CA ARG A 123 -26.64 2.09 -3.72
C ARG A 123 -26.19 1.18 -4.86
N GLU A 124 -25.52 1.74 -5.85
CA GLU A 124 -25.06 0.95 -6.99
C GLU A 124 -23.93 0.00 -6.58
N TYR A 125 -22.99 0.45 -5.75
CA TYR A 125 -21.98 -0.45 -5.19
C TYR A 125 -22.61 -1.61 -4.42
N ALA A 126 -23.57 -1.33 -3.52
CA ALA A 126 -24.28 -2.37 -2.76
C ALA A 126 -24.98 -3.38 -3.69
N ARG A 127 -25.63 -2.89 -4.75
CA ARG A 127 -26.24 -3.73 -5.78
C ARG A 127 -25.22 -4.62 -6.48
N MET A 128 -24.04 -4.07 -6.81
CA MET A 128 -22.98 -4.77 -7.50
C MET A 128 -22.33 -5.85 -6.64
N VAL A 129 -22.24 -5.66 -5.34
CA VAL A 129 -21.71 -6.67 -4.42
C VAL A 129 -22.78 -7.61 -3.85
N GLY A 130 -24.08 -7.31 -4.08
CA GLY A 130 -25.19 -8.15 -3.67
C GLY A 130 -25.57 -8.01 -2.19
N ILE A 131 -25.38 -6.81 -1.62
CA ILE A 131 -25.62 -6.51 -0.20
C ILE A 131 -26.66 -5.38 -0.12
N ASP A 132 -27.44 -5.37 0.97
CA ASP A 132 -28.37 -4.27 1.25
C ASP A 132 -27.58 -2.97 1.50
N PRO A 133 -27.92 -1.83 0.87
CA PRO A 133 -27.25 -0.56 1.09
C PRO A 133 -27.14 -0.16 2.57
N ASP A 134 -28.12 -0.48 3.40
CA ASP A 134 -28.14 -0.18 4.83
C ASP A 134 -27.15 -1.05 5.64
N GLN A 135 -26.59 -2.11 5.03
CA GLN A 135 -25.61 -3.00 5.63
C GLN A 135 -24.17 -2.69 5.20
N LEU A 136 -23.97 -1.69 4.37
CA LEU A 136 -22.63 -1.27 3.99
C LEU A 136 -21.85 -0.76 5.20
N SER A 137 -20.63 -1.24 5.32
CA SER A 137 -19.74 -0.92 6.45
C SER A 137 -18.28 -1.02 6.01
N PRO A 138 -17.32 -0.57 6.79
CA PRO A 138 -15.90 -0.80 6.51
C PRO A 138 -15.56 -2.27 6.26
N LEU A 139 -16.33 -3.18 6.86
CA LEU A 139 -16.22 -4.61 6.68
C LEU A 139 -16.55 -5.06 5.27
N THR A 140 -17.67 -4.52 4.76
CA THR A 140 -18.10 -4.78 3.38
C THR A 140 -17.05 -4.31 2.38
N PHE A 141 -16.47 -3.14 2.62
CA PHE A 141 -15.44 -2.56 1.76
C PHE A 141 -14.13 -3.36 1.79
N ALA A 142 -13.77 -3.90 2.96
CA ALA A 142 -12.62 -4.78 3.10
C ALA A 142 -12.83 -6.13 2.37
N ALA A 143 -14.02 -6.70 2.47
CA ALA A 143 -14.35 -8.00 1.86
C ALA A 143 -14.58 -7.93 0.34
N HIS A 144 -15.08 -6.81 -0.16
CA HIS A 144 -15.45 -6.60 -1.56
C HIS A 144 -14.80 -5.32 -2.12
N PRO A 145 -13.47 -5.23 -2.15
CA PRO A 145 -12.81 -4.05 -2.69
C PRO A 145 -13.06 -3.89 -4.17
N VAL A 146 -12.83 -2.67 -4.66
CA VAL A 146 -12.82 -2.43 -6.10
C VAL A 146 -11.39 -2.23 -6.58
N VAL A 147 -11.12 -2.65 -7.80
CA VAL A 147 -9.81 -2.51 -8.44
C VAL A 147 -9.93 -1.71 -9.74
N VAL A 148 -8.89 -0.96 -10.05
CA VAL A 148 -8.68 -0.31 -11.35
C VAL A 148 -7.54 -0.99 -12.08
N ARG A 149 -7.59 -0.98 -13.42
CA ARG A 149 -6.52 -1.54 -14.25
C ARG A 149 -5.60 -0.43 -14.74
N VAL A 150 -4.35 -0.46 -14.30
CA VAL A 150 -3.31 0.50 -14.71
C VAL A 150 -2.09 -0.27 -15.18
N GLY A 151 -1.55 0.04 -16.35
CA GLY A 151 -0.36 -0.64 -16.89
C GLY A 151 -0.52 -2.16 -17.07
N GLY A 152 -1.75 -2.64 -17.25
CA GLY A 152 -2.04 -4.08 -17.37
C GLY A 152 -2.22 -4.83 -16.05
N GLN A 153 -1.93 -4.19 -14.92
CA GLN A 153 -2.10 -4.73 -13.57
C GLN A 153 -3.32 -4.13 -12.88
N HIS A 154 -3.88 -4.88 -11.92
CA HIS A 154 -4.98 -4.40 -11.09
C HIS A 154 -4.43 -3.78 -9.80
N HIS A 155 -5.03 -2.66 -9.40
CA HIS A 155 -4.68 -1.93 -8.19
C HIS A 155 -5.95 -1.64 -7.41
N VAL A 156 -5.96 -1.98 -6.14
CA VAL A 156 -7.11 -1.74 -5.27
C VAL A 156 -7.32 -0.23 -5.10
N ARG A 157 -8.60 0.18 -5.17
CA ARG A 157 -9.11 1.48 -4.77
C ARG A 157 -10.07 1.25 -3.62
N SER A 158 -9.58 1.39 -2.39
CA SER A 158 -10.39 1.08 -1.22
C SER A 158 -11.36 2.21 -0.90
N ILE A 159 -12.62 1.82 -0.63
CA ILE A 159 -13.62 2.71 -0.08
C ILE A 159 -13.32 2.89 1.41
N GLN A 160 -13.26 4.15 1.86
CA GLN A 160 -13.01 4.52 3.24
C GLN A 160 -14.30 4.48 4.07
N ARG A 161 -15.33 5.15 3.56
CA ARG A 161 -16.63 5.28 4.23
C ARG A 161 -17.72 5.75 3.28
N ILE A 162 -18.96 5.69 3.77
CA ILE A 162 -20.12 6.36 3.17
C ILE A 162 -20.27 7.71 3.86
N GLU A 163 -20.46 8.77 3.09
CA GLU A 163 -20.83 10.08 3.58
C GLU A 163 -22.34 10.13 3.91
N GLU A 164 -22.78 11.12 4.69
CA GLU A 164 -24.20 11.28 5.04
C GLU A 164 -25.12 11.45 3.83
N THR A 165 -24.57 11.90 2.72
CA THR A 165 -25.25 12.05 1.42
C THR A 165 -25.48 10.74 0.68
N GLY A 166 -24.84 9.64 1.10
CA GLY A 166 -24.81 8.37 0.37
C GLY A 166 -23.66 8.27 -0.65
N ASP A 167 -22.78 9.26 -0.68
CA ASP A 167 -21.57 9.24 -1.50
C ASP A 167 -20.53 8.30 -0.94
N LEU A 168 -19.61 7.82 -1.77
CA LEU A 168 -18.51 6.97 -1.34
C LEU A 168 -17.19 7.75 -1.31
N ARG A 169 -16.55 7.83 -0.14
CA ARG A 169 -15.19 8.37 -0.01
C ARG A 169 -14.16 7.26 -0.16
N PHE A 170 -13.08 7.58 -0.87
CA PHE A 170 -11.98 6.65 -1.14
C PHE A 170 -10.69 7.03 -0.39
N PHE A 171 -9.83 6.04 -0.12
CA PHE A 171 -8.50 6.28 0.44
C PHE A 171 -7.50 6.85 -0.58
N SER A 172 -7.67 6.53 -1.85
CA SER A 172 -6.77 6.93 -2.93
C SER A 172 -7.50 7.70 -4.03
N ALA A 173 -6.74 8.29 -4.94
CA ALA A 173 -7.28 9.10 -6.03
C ALA A 173 -8.35 8.35 -6.85
N ILE A 174 -9.44 9.03 -7.13
CA ILE A 174 -10.57 8.56 -7.93
C ILE A 174 -10.99 9.69 -8.88
N ASP A 175 -11.51 9.36 -10.04
CA ASP A 175 -11.93 10.34 -11.04
C ASP A 175 -13.08 9.80 -11.89
N GLU A 176 -13.81 10.69 -12.56
CA GLU A 176 -14.82 10.31 -13.52
C GLU A 176 -14.25 9.49 -14.67
N GLY A 177 -15.04 8.57 -15.18
CA GLY A 177 -14.65 7.67 -16.26
C GLY A 177 -13.80 6.49 -15.83
N LEU A 178 -13.38 6.40 -14.58
CA LEU A 178 -12.67 5.22 -14.07
C LEU A 178 -13.59 3.99 -14.09
N VAL A 179 -13.06 2.90 -14.63
CA VAL A 179 -13.71 1.59 -14.59
C VAL A 179 -13.26 0.86 -13.34
N LEU A 180 -14.19 0.67 -12.41
CA LEU A 180 -14.00 -0.10 -11.20
C LEU A 180 -14.46 -1.54 -11.44
N THR A 181 -13.66 -2.51 -11.03
CA THR A 181 -14.03 -3.93 -11.06
C THR A 181 -14.13 -4.43 -9.62
N VAL A 182 -15.24 -5.07 -9.27
CA VAL A 182 -15.37 -5.72 -7.95
C VAL A 182 -14.35 -6.86 -7.86
N ALA A 183 -13.66 -6.96 -6.74
CA ALA A 183 -12.75 -8.06 -6.46
C ALA A 183 -13.23 -8.93 -5.29
N GLU A 184 -12.76 -10.15 -5.24
CA GLU A 184 -13.04 -11.12 -4.17
C GLU A 184 -11.76 -11.45 -3.43
N ALA A 185 -11.82 -11.50 -2.10
CA ALA A 185 -10.68 -11.83 -1.27
C ALA A 185 -10.36 -13.33 -1.32
N ARG A 186 -9.07 -13.66 -1.40
CA ARG A 186 -8.52 -14.99 -1.05
C ARG A 186 -8.26 -15.05 0.46
N ASP A 187 -8.06 -16.25 1.01
CA ASP A 187 -7.62 -16.35 2.41
C ASP A 187 -6.33 -15.55 2.63
N LEU A 188 -6.43 -14.50 3.44
CA LEU A 188 -5.34 -13.56 3.66
C LEU A 188 -4.12 -14.23 4.28
N ALA A 189 -4.34 -15.11 5.26
CA ALA A 189 -3.24 -15.76 5.98
C ALA A 189 -2.51 -16.78 5.12
N GLU A 190 -3.23 -17.55 4.29
CA GLU A 190 -2.62 -18.49 3.34
C GLU A 190 -1.83 -17.74 2.27
N HIS A 191 -2.43 -16.70 1.69
CA HIS A 191 -1.75 -15.91 0.68
C HIS A 191 -0.52 -15.17 1.23
N LEU A 192 -0.60 -14.64 2.47
CA LEU A 192 0.54 -14.00 3.13
C LEU A 192 1.70 -14.98 3.35
N GLU A 193 1.40 -16.21 3.77
CA GLU A 193 2.41 -17.25 3.92
C GLU A 193 3.08 -17.59 2.59
N GLU A 194 2.28 -17.83 1.53
CA GLU A 194 2.80 -18.11 0.19
C GLU A 194 3.70 -16.98 -0.32
N ALA A 195 3.25 -15.73 -0.13
CA ALA A 195 3.97 -14.55 -0.59
C ALA A 195 5.29 -14.31 0.16
N LEU A 196 5.32 -14.52 1.47
CA LEU A 196 6.54 -14.42 2.27
C LEU A 196 7.51 -15.58 1.97
N CYS A 197 7.03 -16.81 1.79
CA CYS A 197 7.84 -17.92 1.32
C CYS A 197 8.47 -17.65 -0.05
N ALA A 198 7.75 -16.97 -0.95
CA ALA A 198 8.30 -16.59 -2.26
C ALA A 198 9.44 -15.58 -2.18
N LEU A 199 9.57 -14.82 -1.10
CA LEU A 199 10.74 -13.97 -0.86
C LEU A 199 11.99 -14.79 -0.52
N GLU A 200 11.83 -16.00 0.02
CA GLU A 200 12.94 -16.85 0.44
C GLU A 200 13.57 -17.66 -0.70
N VAL A 201 12.97 -17.64 -1.90
CA VAL A 201 13.46 -18.40 -3.09
C VAL A 201 14.89 -17.97 -3.46
N ASP A 202 15.23 -16.69 -3.34
CA ASP A 202 16.55 -16.13 -3.64
C ASP A 202 17.49 -16.08 -2.41
N GLY A 203 17.12 -16.79 -1.35
CA GLY A 203 17.78 -16.81 -0.03
C GLY A 203 16.88 -16.27 1.07
N VAL A 204 17.18 -16.59 2.32
CA VAL A 204 16.40 -16.11 3.47
C VAL A 204 16.75 -14.65 3.76
N PRO A 205 15.78 -13.72 3.82
CA PRO A 205 16.04 -12.35 4.24
C PRO A 205 16.50 -12.29 5.70
N ASP A 206 17.45 -11.41 6.01
CA ASP A 206 17.82 -11.08 7.40
C ASP A 206 16.68 -10.33 8.12
N THR A 207 15.97 -9.49 7.37
CA THR A 207 14.87 -8.67 7.88
C THR A 207 13.90 -8.34 6.75
N VAL A 208 12.61 -8.32 7.08
CA VAL A 208 11.55 -7.81 6.21
C VAL A 208 10.91 -6.61 6.91
N ILE A 209 10.95 -5.43 6.28
CA ILE A 209 10.24 -4.24 6.77
C ILE A 209 8.93 -4.15 5.98
N GLY A 210 7.81 -4.21 6.68
CA GLY A 210 6.47 -4.27 6.07
C GLY A 210 5.56 -3.10 6.46
N PHE A 211 4.76 -2.67 5.51
CA PHE A 211 3.68 -1.69 5.64
C PHE A 211 2.38 -2.39 5.24
N ASP A 212 1.48 -2.54 6.20
CA ASP A 212 0.27 -3.35 6.03
C ASP A 212 -0.97 -2.46 6.15
N CYS A 213 -1.81 -2.44 5.13
CA CYS A 213 -3.01 -1.62 5.12
C CYS A 213 -3.92 -1.90 6.32
N VAL A 214 -4.47 -0.87 6.92
CA VAL A 214 -5.41 -0.99 8.05
C VAL A 214 -6.63 -1.85 7.70
N LEU A 215 -7.08 -1.82 6.45
CA LEU A 215 -8.22 -2.65 6.03
C LEU A 215 -7.89 -4.15 6.02
N ARG A 216 -6.64 -4.53 5.77
CA ARG A 216 -6.19 -5.92 5.92
C ARG A 216 -6.21 -6.33 7.39
N ARG A 217 -5.82 -5.44 8.30
CA ARG A 217 -5.96 -5.68 9.73
C ARG A 217 -7.43 -5.90 10.13
N VAL A 218 -8.35 -5.07 9.61
CA VAL A 218 -9.80 -5.25 9.82
C VAL A 218 -10.26 -6.64 9.35
N GLU A 219 -9.83 -7.07 8.15
CA GLU A 219 -10.12 -8.40 7.61
C GLU A 219 -9.60 -9.52 8.53
N VAL A 220 -8.36 -9.40 9.00
CA VAL A 220 -7.72 -10.36 9.92
C VAL A 220 -8.42 -10.44 11.26
N GLU A 221 -8.86 -9.32 11.84
CA GLU A 221 -9.60 -9.27 13.10
C GLU A 221 -10.96 -9.95 12.96
N GLN A 222 -11.65 -9.73 11.84
CA GLN A 222 -12.97 -10.33 11.59
C GLN A 222 -12.93 -11.83 11.32
N SER A 223 -11.96 -12.24 10.52
CA SER A 223 -11.75 -13.66 10.26
C SER A 223 -11.15 -14.41 11.46
N GLN A 224 -10.93 -13.71 12.60
CA GLN A 224 -10.29 -14.25 13.80
C GLN A 224 -8.90 -14.86 13.51
N ALA A 225 -8.21 -14.36 12.48
CA ALA A 225 -6.94 -14.89 12.01
C ALA A 225 -5.71 -14.21 12.65
N MET A 226 -5.89 -13.27 13.62
CA MET A 226 -4.79 -12.50 14.24
C MET A 226 -3.64 -13.38 14.73
N GLY A 227 -3.94 -14.49 15.40
CA GLY A 227 -2.94 -15.41 15.91
C GLY A 227 -2.14 -16.08 14.79
N LYS A 228 -2.82 -16.52 13.72
CA LYS A 228 -2.21 -17.15 12.52
C LYS A 228 -1.30 -16.15 11.80
N VAL A 229 -1.81 -14.96 11.49
CA VAL A 229 -1.05 -13.91 10.80
C VAL A 229 0.15 -13.45 11.62
N SER A 230 -0.01 -13.21 12.94
CA SER A 230 1.10 -12.85 13.82
C SER A 230 2.20 -13.92 13.86
N ALA A 231 1.84 -15.21 13.86
CA ALA A 231 2.79 -16.31 13.82
C ALA A 231 3.56 -16.35 12.48
N ILE A 232 2.87 -16.10 11.35
CA ILE A 232 3.47 -16.02 10.02
C ILE A 232 4.49 -14.88 9.98
N LEU A 233 4.09 -13.66 10.33
CA LEU A 233 4.95 -12.48 10.31
C LEU A 233 6.21 -12.67 11.18
N ARG A 234 6.03 -13.25 12.37
CA ARG A 234 7.16 -13.55 13.27
C ARG A 234 8.13 -14.57 12.67
N ARG A 235 7.62 -15.65 12.06
CA ARG A 235 8.45 -16.69 11.45
C ARG A 235 9.32 -16.15 10.33
N HIS A 236 8.80 -15.22 9.53
CA HIS A 236 9.52 -14.60 8.42
C HIS A 236 10.29 -13.33 8.81
N GLY A 237 10.45 -13.04 10.11
CA GLY A 237 11.25 -11.90 10.58
C GLY A 237 10.68 -10.54 10.17
N VAL A 238 9.37 -10.43 9.99
CA VAL A 238 8.71 -9.18 9.57
C VAL A 238 8.61 -8.22 10.75
N VAL A 239 9.05 -6.98 10.51
CA VAL A 239 8.84 -5.82 11.38
C VAL A 239 8.12 -4.74 10.60
N GLY A 240 7.19 -4.00 11.24
CA GLY A 240 6.43 -2.98 10.54
C GLY A 240 5.20 -2.52 11.31
N PHE A 241 4.28 -1.86 10.63
CA PHE A 241 3.05 -1.33 11.22
C PHE A 241 1.94 -1.20 10.20
N ASN A 242 0.71 -0.96 10.69
CA ASN A 242 -0.44 -0.72 9.83
C ASN A 242 -0.49 0.73 9.33
N THR A 243 -0.99 0.91 8.12
CA THR A 243 -1.00 2.17 7.37
C THR A 243 -2.39 2.47 6.80
N TYR A 244 -2.64 3.73 6.43
CA TYR A 244 -3.86 4.11 5.69
C TYR A 244 -3.75 3.89 4.18
N GLY A 245 -2.62 3.48 3.72
CA GLY A 245 -2.30 3.15 2.36
C GLY A 245 -0.79 3.11 2.20
N GLU A 246 -0.33 2.38 1.22
CA GLU A 246 1.08 2.08 1.00
C GLU A 246 1.58 2.80 -0.23
N GLN A 247 2.86 3.12 -0.23
CA GLN A 247 3.57 3.59 -1.41
C GLN A 247 4.39 2.42 -1.97
N HIS A 248 4.23 2.16 -3.26
CA HIS A 248 5.00 1.14 -3.96
C HIS A 248 5.36 1.66 -5.35
N GLU A 249 6.67 1.82 -5.60
CA GLU A 249 7.18 2.41 -6.83
C GLU A 249 6.58 3.80 -7.08
N MET A 250 5.77 3.95 -8.14
CA MET A 250 5.15 5.22 -8.55
C MET A 250 3.65 5.29 -8.18
N LEU A 251 3.17 4.41 -7.32
CA LEU A 251 1.75 4.28 -7.00
C LEU A 251 1.50 4.41 -5.50
N HIS A 252 0.38 5.05 -5.15
CA HIS A 252 -0.27 4.89 -3.88
C HIS A 252 -1.30 3.75 -4.00
N VAL A 253 -1.20 2.77 -3.12
CA VAL A 253 -2.00 1.54 -3.16
C VAL A 253 -2.68 1.30 -1.82
N ASN A 254 -3.76 0.51 -1.85
CA ASN A 254 -4.54 0.17 -0.64
C ASN A 254 -4.76 -1.33 -0.58
N GLN A 255 -5.13 -1.82 0.61
CA GLN A 255 -5.37 -3.24 0.90
C GLN A 255 -4.22 -4.14 0.42
N THR A 256 -3.01 -3.62 0.53
CA THR A 256 -1.79 -4.33 0.18
C THR A 256 -0.92 -4.52 1.42
N PHE A 257 -0.01 -5.46 1.33
CA PHE A 257 1.16 -5.57 2.19
C PHE A 257 2.38 -5.27 1.32
N THR A 258 2.99 -4.11 1.54
CA THR A 258 4.19 -3.68 0.83
C THR A 258 5.38 -3.67 1.75
N GLY A 259 6.56 -3.71 1.19
CA GLY A 259 7.75 -3.65 2.02
C GLY A 259 9.05 -3.87 1.27
N VAL A 260 10.08 -4.07 2.05
CA VAL A 260 11.43 -4.41 1.58
C VAL A 260 11.98 -5.60 2.34
N ALA A 261 12.44 -6.60 1.60
CA ALA A 261 13.23 -7.70 2.11
C ALA A 261 14.72 -7.37 1.93
N LEU A 262 15.47 -7.47 3.01
CA LEU A 262 16.90 -7.21 3.08
C LEU A 262 17.64 -8.54 3.25
N TYR A 263 18.48 -8.88 2.29
CA TYR A 263 19.20 -10.14 2.27
C TYR A 263 20.67 -9.92 2.61
N PRO A 264 21.35 -10.93 3.16
CA PRO A 264 22.80 -10.89 3.33
C PRO A 264 23.50 -10.51 2.02
N PRO A 265 24.65 -9.83 2.08
CA PRO A 265 25.48 -9.63 0.89
C PRO A 265 25.78 -10.97 0.23
N ALA A 266 25.91 -10.99 -1.10
CA ALA A 266 26.40 -12.19 -1.77
C ALA A 266 27.75 -12.62 -1.15
N PRO A 267 27.99 -13.90 -0.92
CA PRO A 267 29.28 -14.35 -0.46
C PRO A 267 30.36 -13.81 -1.43
N VAL A 268 31.32 -13.10 -0.88
CA VAL A 268 32.49 -12.68 -1.67
C VAL A 268 33.14 -13.98 -2.15
N GLY A 269 33.08 -14.21 -3.46
CA GLY A 269 33.75 -15.37 -4.05
C GLY A 269 35.21 -15.35 -3.58
N THR A 270 35.62 -16.37 -2.85
CA THR A 270 37.05 -16.66 -2.70
C THR A 270 37.52 -16.89 -4.12
N GLU A 271 38.26 -15.92 -4.69
CA GLU A 271 39.11 -16.20 -5.83
C GLU A 271 39.99 -17.36 -5.39
N ASP A 272 39.64 -18.58 -5.77
CA ASP A 272 40.52 -19.72 -5.67
C ASP A 272 41.77 -19.37 -6.50
N GLY A 273 42.82 -19.04 -5.78
CA GLY A 273 44.13 -18.81 -6.37
C GLY A 273 44.56 -20.06 -7.13
N ALA A 274 44.73 -19.90 -8.42
CA ALA A 274 45.49 -20.80 -9.25
C ALA A 274 46.97 -20.42 -9.21
#